data_39a1a34365fd4dae1a7101acff862e6e
#
_entry.id   39a1a34365fd4dae1a7101acff862e6e
#
_cell.length_a   1.000
_cell.length_b   1.000
_cell.length_c   1.000
_cell.angle_alpha   90.00
_cell.angle_beta   90.00
_cell.angle_gamma   90.00
#
_symmetry.space_group_name_H-M   'P 1'
#
loop_
_entity.id
_entity.type
_entity.pdbx_description
1 polymer ?
#
loop_
_entity_poly.entity_id
_entity_poly.type
_entity_poly.pdbx_seq_one_letter_code
_entity_poly.pdbx_strand_id
1 'polypeptide(L)'
;MEKIKLRLYQLTLFLSFISLMLALVNSGKQREFFYIAIYIAILGLAFEYKKITLKPFSIALPILLIGLLNFVWYMVYEYHSEGLNMYSDYLGASKKLLLASILVFYIDRFKDYIDRENFKKYFLLATATGFALATGYGLWQASQGMARVEMAINRATVSAYVYSVLSLAFVYSLYLQQNVKLYVLAGFTILVSFFVILLTGTRAAMGLYLLLAIVMTLYHFRRIHLKSTLIFLCIVAGIVVVSYKPLISPKIMQTQTELENYEKGNDRTSLGARFSMWTIGIQNGLAHPLGQSVEERETWTKKYIQNGHPHLATALVYIKVHLHNEFIEKYSLQGIPGLAILLFFFMSMIGYAIRNKNALLMTAMLLLLLYGLTDVILLSSEALIFFMILFALSTPFSQTKQR
;
A
#
# COMPACT_ATOMS: atom_id res chain seq x y z
N MET A 1 -9.57 25.46 -26.90
CA MET A 1 -9.34 25.27 -25.45
C MET A 1 -9.82 23.91 -24.95
N GLU A 2 -11.06 23.48 -25.19
CA GLU A 2 -11.58 22.17 -24.71
C GLU A 2 -10.73 20.97 -25.16
N LYS A 3 -10.28 20.94 -26.42
CA LYS A 3 -9.39 19.87 -26.91
C LYS A 3 -8.05 19.79 -26.17
N ILE A 4 -7.49 20.93 -25.71
CA ILE A 4 -6.24 20.96 -24.96
C ILE A 4 -6.46 20.36 -23.56
N LYS A 5 -7.55 20.75 -22.88
CA LYS A 5 -7.94 20.25 -21.55
C LYS A 5 -8.11 18.73 -21.56
N LEU A 6 -8.86 18.22 -22.56
CA LEU A 6 -9.05 16.79 -22.75
C LEU A 6 -7.71 16.07 -22.98
N ARG A 7 -6.82 16.60 -23.81
CA ARG A 7 -5.49 16.01 -24.08
C ARG A 7 -4.62 16.00 -22.83
N LEU A 8 -4.62 17.07 -22.01
CA LEU A 8 -3.87 17.12 -20.76
C LEU A 8 -4.38 16.05 -19.78
N TYR A 9 -5.70 15.88 -19.67
CA TYR A 9 -6.29 14.84 -18.83
C TYR A 9 -5.90 13.44 -19.32
N GLN A 10 -6.03 13.16 -20.62
CA GLN A 10 -5.64 11.88 -21.23
C GLN A 10 -4.15 11.58 -21.04
N LEU A 11 -3.28 12.60 -21.21
CA LEU A 11 -1.84 12.45 -21.00
C LEU A 11 -1.52 12.15 -19.53
N THR A 12 -2.19 12.81 -18.58
CA THR A 12 -2.04 12.53 -17.14
C THR A 12 -2.40 11.08 -16.84
N LEU A 13 -3.52 10.56 -17.37
CA LEU A 13 -3.92 9.17 -17.20
C LEU A 13 -2.90 8.21 -17.83
N PHE A 14 -2.45 8.49 -19.05
CA PHE A 14 -1.47 7.66 -19.76
C PHE A 14 -0.16 7.53 -18.97
N LEU A 15 0.39 8.63 -18.48
CA LEU A 15 1.60 8.64 -17.65
C LEU A 15 1.39 7.91 -16.32
N SER A 16 0.21 8.05 -15.72
CA SER A 16 -0.17 7.31 -14.50
C SER A 16 -0.26 5.80 -14.75
N PHE A 17 -0.78 5.37 -15.90
CA PHE A 17 -0.78 3.96 -16.30
C PHE A 17 0.65 3.42 -16.50
N ILE A 18 1.53 4.18 -17.17
CA ILE A 18 2.94 3.77 -17.33
C ILE A 18 3.62 3.64 -15.96
N SER A 19 3.41 4.60 -15.07
CA SER A 19 3.96 4.55 -13.71
C SER A 19 3.45 3.33 -12.94
N LEU A 20 2.16 2.97 -13.07
CA LEU A 20 1.59 1.75 -12.49
C LEU A 20 2.26 0.47 -13.04
N MET A 21 2.44 0.39 -14.37
CA MET A 21 3.06 -0.77 -15.02
C MET A 21 4.50 -1.01 -14.57
N LEU A 22 5.25 0.04 -14.28
CA LEU A 22 6.67 -0.03 -13.95
C LEU A 22 6.97 -0.22 -12.46
N ALA A 23 5.96 -0.21 -11.61
CA ALA A 23 6.11 -0.18 -10.14
C ALA A 23 7.04 -1.25 -9.56
N LEU A 24 7.06 -2.45 -10.15
CA LEU A 24 7.81 -3.61 -9.65
C LEU A 24 8.98 -4.03 -10.55
N VAL A 25 9.19 -3.34 -11.67
CA VAL A 25 10.26 -3.65 -12.63
C VAL A 25 11.28 -2.54 -12.78
N ASN A 26 10.89 -1.29 -12.55
CA ASN A 26 11.79 -0.14 -12.61
C ASN A 26 11.28 1.01 -11.74
N SER A 27 11.67 1.00 -10.48
CA SER A 27 11.23 2.01 -9.50
C SER A 27 11.69 3.44 -9.83
N GLY A 28 12.83 3.59 -10.50
CA GLY A 28 13.31 4.90 -10.98
C GLY A 28 12.38 5.49 -12.03
N LYS A 29 12.03 4.71 -13.07
CA LYS A 29 11.11 5.15 -14.13
C LYS A 29 9.68 5.30 -13.60
N GLN A 30 9.22 4.45 -12.70
CA GLN A 30 7.95 4.64 -12.00
C GLN A 30 7.84 6.05 -11.44
N ARG A 31 8.88 6.46 -10.69
CA ARG A 31 8.94 7.77 -10.03
C ARG A 31 9.00 8.93 -11.04
N GLU A 32 9.76 8.79 -12.13
CA GLU A 32 9.81 9.80 -13.19
C GLU A 32 8.42 10.05 -13.80
N PHE A 33 7.74 8.98 -14.23
CA PHE A 33 6.40 9.09 -14.84
C PHE A 33 5.36 9.63 -13.86
N PHE A 34 5.46 9.29 -12.56
CA PHE A 34 4.62 9.86 -11.52
C PHE A 34 4.77 11.38 -11.44
N TYR A 35 5.99 11.90 -11.39
CA TYR A 35 6.21 13.36 -11.33
C TYR A 35 5.78 14.06 -12.61
N ILE A 36 6.04 13.49 -13.79
CA ILE A 36 5.59 14.08 -15.04
C ILE A 36 4.05 14.13 -15.08
N ALA A 37 3.36 13.06 -14.63
CA ALA A 37 1.90 13.06 -14.56
C ALA A 37 1.37 14.19 -13.66
N ILE A 38 2.03 14.46 -12.53
CA ILE A 38 1.66 15.55 -11.63
C ILE A 38 1.88 16.92 -12.29
N TYR A 39 3.01 17.14 -12.97
CA TYR A 39 3.26 18.42 -13.64
C TYR A 39 2.21 18.69 -14.74
N ILE A 40 1.81 17.66 -15.48
CA ILE A 40 0.73 17.78 -16.47
C ILE A 40 -0.62 18.02 -15.78
N ALA A 41 -0.88 17.39 -14.62
CA ALA A 41 -2.09 17.63 -13.84
C ALA A 41 -2.16 19.08 -13.31
N ILE A 42 -1.05 19.64 -12.83
CA ILE A 42 -0.97 21.06 -12.40
C ILE A 42 -1.27 21.98 -13.57
N LEU A 43 -0.69 21.69 -14.75
CA LEU A 43 -0.98 22.45 -15.96
C LEU A 43 -2.47 22.35 -16.34
N GLY A 44 -3.05 21.14 -16.25
CA GLY A 44 -4.47 20.92 -16.48
C GLY A 44 -5.37 21.71 -15.52
N LEU A 45 -5.01 21.75 -14.23
CA LEU A 45 -5.71 22.56 -13.23
C LEU A 45 -5.62 24.05 -13.54
N ALA A 46 -4.48 24.55 -14.01
CA ALA A 46 -4.33 25.96 -14.39
C ALA A 46 -5.28 26.31 -15.55
N PHE A 47 -5.50 25.43 -16.52
CA PHE A 47 -6.49 25.65 -17.59
C PHE A 47 -7.94 25.51 -17.11
N GLU A 48 -8.18 24.84 -16.00
CA GLU A 48 -9.51 24.56 -15.43
C GLU A 48 -9.81 25.37 -14.17
N TYR A 49 -9.02 26.41 -13.83
CA TYR A 49 -9.10 27.11 -12.56
C TYR A 49 -10.53 27.59 -12.21
N LYS A 50 -11.33 27.98 -13.21
CA LYS A 50 -12.73 28.41 -13.02
C LYS A 50 -13.69 27.30 -12.61
N LYS A 51 -13.32 26.01 -12.86
CA LYS A 51 -14.13 24.84 -12.50
C LYS A 51 -13.68 24.17 -11.21
N ILE A 52 -12.66 24.71 -10.55
CA ILE A 52 -12.15 24.16 -9.30
C ILE A 52 -13.15 24.49 -8.19
N THR A 53 -13.85 23.47 -7.72
CA THR A 53 -14.69 23.53 -6.51
C THR A 53 -14.16 22.50 -5.53
N LEU A 54 -13.79 22.93 -4.33
CA LEU A 54 -13.39 22.01 -3.25
C LEU A 54 -14.65 21.29 -2.77
N LYS A 55 -14.86 20.06 -3.25
CA LYS A 55 -15.90 19.21 -2.67
C LYS A 55 -15.41 18.77 -1.28
N PRO A 56 -16.21 18.93 -0.21
CA PRO A 56 -15.78 18.72 1.18
C PRO A 56 -15.34 17.27 1.51
N PHE A 57 -15.49 16.31 0.60
CA PHE A 57 -15.12 14.89 0.80
C PHE A 57 -14.36 14.31 -0.40
N SER A 58 -13.44 15.07 -0.99
CA SER A 58 -12.49 14.53 -1.97
C SER A 58 -11.52 13.59 -1.27
N ILE A 59 -11.17 12.46 -1.92
CA ILE A 59 -10.12 11.55 -1.44
C ILE A 59 -8.73 12.21 -1.43
N ALA A 60 -8.56 13.34 -2.07
CA ALA A 60 -7.32 14.12 -2.05
C ALA A 60 -7.06 14.77 -0.68
N LEU A 61 -8.10 15.17 0.05
CA LEU A 61 -7.95 15.86 1.34
C LEU A 61 -7.24 15.00 2.41
N PRO A 62 -7.65 13.75 2.69
CA PRO A 62 -6.94 12.93 3.67
C PRO A 62 -5.49 12.64 3.27
N ILE A 63 -5.18 12.52 1.98
CA ILE A 63 -3.80 12.38 1.49
C ILE A 63 -2.99 13.66 1.74
N LEU A 64 -3.58 14.81 1.45
CA LEU A 64 -2.99 16.13 1.71
C LEU A 64 -2.65 16.30 3.20
N LEU A 65 -3.58 15.93 4.10
CA LEU A 65 -3.40 16.10 5.54
C LEU A 65 -2.27 15.24 6.10
N ILE A 66 -2.11 13.98 5.66
CA ILE A 66 -0.96 13.16 6.06
C ILE A 66 0.34 13.78 5.53
N GLY A 67 0.33 14.28 4.28
CA GLY A 67 1.49 14.94 3.71
C GLY A 67 1.88 16.19 4.50
N LEU A 68 0.93 17.03 4.84
CA LEU A 68 1.16 18.23 5.66
C LEU A 68 1.67 17.87 7.07
N LEU A 69 1.07 16.88 7.72
CA LEU A 69 1.51 16.45 9.05
C LEU A 69 2.97 15.97 9.03
N ASN A 70 3.34 15.15 8.06
CA ASN A 70 4.73 14.70 7.91
C ASN A 70 5.69 15.87 7.66
N PHE A 71 5.26 16.85 6.86
CA PHE A 71 6.04 18.05 6.59
C PHE A 71 6.23 18.91 7.84
N VAL A 72 5.14 19.17 8.58
CA VAL A 72 5.19 19.94 9.82
C VAL A 72 6.07 19.25 10.87
N TRP A 73 5.89 17.92 11.05
CA TRP A 73 6.73 17.17 11.96
C TRP A 73 8.23 17.26 11.57
N TYR A 74 8.55 17.11 10.29
CA TYR A 74 9.91 17.30 9.79
C TYR A 74 10.45 18.70 10.11
N MET A 75 9.68 19.76 9.80
CA MET A 75 10.12 21.14 10.03
C MET A 75 10.33 21.48 11.51
N VAL A 76 9.58 20.83 12.42
CA VAL A 76 9.69 21.06 13.87
C VAL A 76 10.91 20.37 14.45
N TYR A 77 11.22 19.16 13.99
CA TYR A 77 12.21 18.29 14.64
C TYR A 77 13.53 18.12 13.86
N GLU A 78 13.54 18.36 12.54
CA GLU A 78 14.75 18.20 11.73
C GLU A 78 15.89 19.13 12.14
N TYR A 79 15.58 20.29 12.67
CA TYR A 79 16.58 21.28 13.13
C TYR A 79 17.54 20.73 14.20
N HIS A 80 17.16 19.69 14.91
CA HIS A 80 17.94 19.05 15.95
C HIS A 80 18.58 17.73 15.49
N SER A 81 18.47 17.41 14.19
CA SER A 81 18.88 16.10 13.68
C SER A 81 20.37 15.97 13.49
N GLU A 82 20.90 14.81 13.83
CA GLU A 82 22.27 14.37 13.52
C GLU A 82 22.35 13.70 12.11
N GLY A 83 21.51 14.12 11.16
CA GLY A 83 21.51 13.57 9.79
C GLY A 83 20.90 12.17 9.67
N LEU A 84 19.95 11.81 10.51
CA LEU A 84 19.30 10.51 10.47
C LEU A 84 18.44 10.34 9.22
N ASN A 85 18.53 9.19 8.55
CA ASN A 85 17.77 8.86 7.34
C ASN A 85 16.26 8.99 7.53
N MET A 86 15.73 8.76 8.74
CA MET A 86 14.32 8.86 9.04
C MET A 86 13.73 10.24 8.72
N TYR A 87 14.45 11.33 8.98
CA TYR A 87 13.99 12.68 8.63
C TYR A 87 13.86 12.84 7.11
N SER A 88 14.82 12.31 6.35
CA SER A 88 14.77 12.32 4.89
C SER A 88 13.63 11.47 4.34
N ASP A 89 13.31 10.34 4.98
CA ASP A 89 12.20 9.47 4.60
C ASP A 89 10.86 10.15 4.84
N TYR A 90 10.67 10.82 5.99
CA TYR A 90 9.46 11.59 6.30
C TYR A 90 9.28 12.78 5.34
N LEU A 91 10.35 13.53 5.06
CA LEU A 91 10.32 14.62 4.08
C LEU A 91 10.01 14.11 2.67
N GLY A 92 10.65 12.99 2.29
CA GLY A 92 10.43 12.34 1.01
C GLY A 92 8.99 11.83 0.84
N ALA A 93 8.42 11.23 1.87
CA ALA A 93 7.03 10.80 1.90
C ALA A 93 6.07 12.00 1.88
N SER A 94 6.35 13.04 2.67
CA SER A 94 5.58 14.29 2.68
C SER A 94 5.47 14.90 1.28
N LYS A 95 6.60 15.15 0.60
CA LYS A 95 6.62 15.72 -0.75
C LYS A 95 5.78 14.91 -1.74
N LYS A 96 5.88 13.57 -1.68
CA LYS A 96 5.11 12.69 -2.55
C LYS A 96 3.62 12.71 -2.25
N LEU A 97 3.22 12.73 -0.97
CA LEU A 97 1.81 12.81 -0.56
C LEU A 97 1.17 14.14 -0.96
N LEU A 98 1.87 15.25 -0.74
CA LEU A 98 1.41 16.59 -1.15
C LEU A 98 1.19 16.65 -2.66
N LEU A 99 2.15 16.18 -3.43
CA LEU A 99 2.06 16.16 -4.89
C LEU A 99 1.02 15.14 -5.39
N ALA A 100 0.93 13.97 -4.77
CA ALA A 100 -0.08 12.96 -5.10
C ALA A 100 -1.50 13.47 -4.84
N SER A 101 -1.72 14.28 -3.81
CA SER A 101 -3.04 14.88 -3.54
C SER A 101 -3.54 15.73 -4.71
N ILE A 102 -2.63 16.42 -5.40
CA ILE A 102 -2.93 17.21 -6.61
C ILE A 102 -3.34 16.26 -7.76
N LEU A 103 -2.58 15.19 -7.98
CA LEU A 103 -2.87 14.20 -9.02
C LEU A 103 -4.23 13.54 -8.80
N VAL A 104 -4.47 13.08 -7.57
CA VAL A 104 -5.72 12.42 -7.17
C VAL A 104 -6.90 13.39 -7.32
N PHE A 105 -6.73 14.63 -6.89
CA PHE A 105 -7.75 15.68 -7.05
C PHE A 105 -8.06 15.92 -8.53
N TYR A 106 -7.04 16.06 -9.37
CA TYR A 106 -7.23 16.33 -10.80
C TYR A 106 -7.97 15.19 -11.50
N ILE A 107 -7.54 13.95 -11.28
CA ILE A 107 -8.16 12.78 -11.92
C ILE A 107 -9.60 12.58 -11.42
N ASP A 108 -9.87 12.71 -10.11
CA ASP A 108 -11.24 12.58 -9.58
C ASP A 108 -12.17 13.71 -10.06
N ARG A 109 -11.65 14.95 -10.10
CA ARG A 109 -12.47 16.13 -10.44
C ARG A 109 -12.89 16.14 -11.90
N PHE A 110 -12.05 15.67 -12.80
CA PHE A 110 -12.26 15.71 -14.25
C PHE A 110 -12.47 14.33 -14.87
N LYS A 111 -12.88 13.33 -14.09
CA LYS A 111 -13.09 11.95 -14.56
C LYS A 111 -14.11 11.81 -15.67
N ASP A 112 -15.01 12.78 -15.83
CA ASP A 112 -16.00 12.81 -16.91
C ASP A 112 -15.38 13.14 -18.29
N TYR A 113 -14.09 13.50 -18.36
CA TYR A 113 -13.35 13.68 -19.61
C TYR A 113 -12.99 12.38 -20.33
N ILE A 114 -13.12 11.23 -19.67
CA ILE A 114 -12.90 9.94 -20.29
C ILE A 114 -14.18 9.10 -20.27
N ASP A 115 -14.46 8.47 -21.39
CA ASP A 115 -15.50 7.46 -21.45
C ASP A 115 -15.13 6.26 -20.56
N ARG A 116 -16.11 5.81 -19.77
CA ARG A 116 -15.90 4.77 -18.76
C ARG A 116 -15.51 3.41 -19.37
N GLU A 117 -16.05 3.08 -20.53
CA GLU A 117 -15.73 1.81 -21.20
C GLU A 117 -14.31 1.82 -21.78
N ASN A 118 -13.87 2.93 -22.34
CA ASN A 118 -12.51 3.10 -22.79
C ASN A 118 -11.53 3.09 -21.62
N PHE A 119 -11.89 3.74 -20.49
CA PHE A 119 -11.08 3.70 -19.27
C PHE A 119 -10.89 2.27 -18.75
N LYS A 120 -11.95 1.44 -18.70
CA LYS A 120 -11.86 0.02 -18.31
C LYS A 120 -10.87 -0.76 -19.18
N LYS A 121 -10.88 -0.53 -20.50
CA LYS A 121 -9.95 -1.19 -21.43
C LYS A 121 -8.49 -0.78 -21.18
N TYR A 122 -8.22 0.51 -21.00
CA TYR A 122 -6.87 1.00 -20.71
C TYR A 122 -6.38 0.54 -19.33
N PHE A 123 -7.26 0.53 -18.34
CA PHE A 123 -6.94 0.02 -17.01
C PHE A 123 -6.64 -1.48 -17.03
N LEU A 124 -7.43 -2.28 -17.78
CA LEU A 124 -7.15 -3.70 -17.98
C LEU A 124 -5.79 -3.91 -18.64
N LEU A 125 -5.48 -3.16 -19.72
CA LEU A 125 -4.20 -3.26 -20.40
C LEU A 125 -3.03 -2.92 -19.47
N ALA A 126 -3.14 -1.81 -18.72
CA ALA A 126 -2.10 -1.37 -17.81
C ALA A 126 -1.87 -2.36 -16.66
N THR A 127 -2.93 -2.86 -16.04
CA THR A 127 -2.81 -3.85 -14.95
C THR A 127 -2.33 -5.20 -15.45
N ALA A 128 -2.76 -5.65 -16.64
CA ALA A 128 -2.28 -6.88 -17.26
C ALA A 128 -0.78 -6.80 -17.61
N THR A 129 -0.35 -5.69 -18.23
CA THR A 129 1.05 -5.47 -18.57
C THR A 129 1.91 -5.37 -17.31
N GLY A 130 1.51 -4.57 -16.33
CA GLY A 130 2.23 -4.44 -15.07
C GLY A 130 2.33 -5.78 -14.31
N PHE A 131 1.25 -6.55 -14.27
CA PHE A 131 1.22 -7.88 -13.68
C PHE A 131 2.16 -8.86 -14.41
N ALA A 132 2.10 -8.92 -15.73
CA ALA A 132 2.94 -9.81 -16.53
C ALA A 132 4.44 -9.49 -16.37
N LEU A 133 4.80 -8.20 -16.43
CA LEU A 133 6.17 -7.74 -16.23
C LEU A 133 6.67 -8.05 -14.81
N ALA A 134 5.89 -7.74 -13.78
CA ALA A 134 6.24 -8.00 -12.39
C ALA A 134 6.38 -9.50 -12.09
N THR A 135 5.45 -10.32 -12.60
CA THR A 135 5.49 -11.77 -12.47
C THR A 135 6.73 -12.35 -13.17
N GLY A 136 6.97 -11.96 -14.43
CA GLY A 136 8.15 -12.41 -15.20
C GLY A 136 9.46 -12.03 -14.49
N TYR A 137 9.56 -10.80 -13.99
CA TYR A 137 10.75 -10.34 -13.27
C TYR A 137 10.94 -11.07 -11.92
N GLY A 138 9.86 -11.30 -11.17
CA GLY A 138 9.93 -12.07 -9.93
C GLY A 138 10.32 -13.53 -10.16
N LEU A 139 9.79 -14.18 -11.19
CA LEU A 139 10.17 -15.56 -11.56
C LEU A 139 11.62 -15.62 -12.06
N TRP A 140 12.06 -14.61 -12.82
CA TRP A 140 13.47 -14.51 -13.22
C TRP A 140 14.40 -14.40 -12.00
N GLN A 141 14.11 -13.53 -11.02
CA GLN A 141 14.89 -13.43 -9.79
C GLN A 141 14.95 -14.78 -9.04
N ALA A 142 13.83 -15.46 -8.94
CA ALA A 142 13.77 -16.79 -8.31
C ALA A 142 14.64 -17.82 -9.06
N SER A 143 14.64 -17.79 -10.39
CA SER A 143 15.49 -18.68 -11.23
C SER A 143 16.98 -18.39 -11.08
N GLN A 144 17.36 -17.17 -10.67
CA GLN A 144 18.76 -16.82 -10.34
C GLN A 144 19.17 -17.26 -8.92
N GLY A 145 18.33 -17.99 -8.21
CA GLY A 145 18.64 -18.51 -6.87
C GLY A 145 18.53 -17.48 -5.76
N MET A 146 17.86 -16.36 -5.96
CA MET A 146 17.62 -15.38 -4.88
C MET A 146 16.80 -16.02 -3.76
N ALA A 147 17.28 -15.93 -2.52
CA ALA A 147 16.61 -16.49 -1.35
C ALA A 147 15.19 -15.92 -1.12
N ARG A 148 14.95 -14.68 -1.54
CA ARG A 148 13.65 -14.00 -1.52
C ARG A 148 13.53 -13.09 -2.75
N VAL A 149 12.38 -13.13 -3.39
CA VAL A 149 12.08 -12.24 -4.51
C VAL A 149 11.83 -10.81 -3.99
N GLU A 150 12.57 -9.84 -4.49
CA GLU A 150 12.55 -8.44 -4.04
C GLU A 150 12.07 -7.47 -5.13
N MET A 151 12.02 -7.92 -6.37
CA MET A 151 11.69 -7.11 -7.55
C MET A 151 12.53 -5.81 -7.61
N ALA A 152 12.03 -4.75 -8.26
CA ALA A 152 12.77 -3.50 -8.37
C ALA A 152 12.68 -2.60 -7.12
N ILE A 153 11.95 -3.01 -6.09
CA ILE A 153 11.87 -2.28 -4.82
C ILE A 153 13.06 -2.62 -3.91
N ASN A 154 13.74 -3.76 -4.16
CA ASN A 154 14.87 -4.28 -3.38
C ASN A 154 14.52 -4.51 -1.89
N ARG A 155 13.25 -4.80 -1.61
CA ARG A 155 12.70 -5.16 -0.29
C ARG A 155 11.59 -6.19 -0.49
N ALA A 156 11.85 -7.45 -0.20
CA ALA A 156 10.92 -8.56 -0.45
C ALA A 156 9.53 -8.33 0.15
N THR A 157 9.46 -7.78 1.38
CA THR A 157 8.19 -7.52 2.07
C THR A 157 7.35 -6.46 1.35
N VAL A 158 7.95 -5.33 1.01
CA VAL A 158 7.25 -4.22 0.33
C VAL A 158 6.85 -4.64 -1.09
N SER A 159 7.73 -5.37 -1.78
CA SER A 159 7.42 -5.93 -3.12
C SER A 159 6.22 -6.87 -3.07
N ALA A 160 6.14 -7.74 -2.05
CA ALA A 160 4.99 -8.61 -1.86
C ALA A 160 3.69 -7.83 -1.67
N TYR A 161 3.72 -6.72 -0.92
CA TYR A 161 2.55 -5.87 -0.69
C TYR A 161 2.09 -5.19 -1.98
N VAL A 162 3.00 -4.54 -2.70
CA VAL A 162 2.70 -3.87 -3.97
C VAL A 162 2.23 -4.89 -5.01
N TYR A 163 2.89 -6.04 -5.11
CA TYR A 163 2.51 -7.10 -6.05
C TYR A 163 1.12 -7.68 -5.75
N SER A 164 0.79 -7.89 -4.47
CA SER A 164 -0.54 -8.34 -4.05
C SER A 164 -1.64 -7.39 -4.54
N VAL A 165 -1.43 -6.09 -4.35
CA VAL A 165 -2.41 -5.06 -4.75
C VAL A 165 -2.50 -4.95 -6.28
N LEU A 166 -1.37 -4.98 -6.99
CA LEU A 166 -1.34 -4.97 -8.47
C LEU A 166 -2.08 -6.17 -9.06
N SER A 167 -1.82 -7.37 -8.50
CA SER A 167 -2.51 -8.58 -8.90
C SER A 167 -4.01 -8.49 -8.70
N LEU A 168 -4.48 -8.03 -7.52
CA LEU A 168 -5.91 -7.86 -7.27
C LEU A 168 -6.54 -6.75 -8.11
N ALA A 169 -5.79 -5.70 -8.46
CA ALA A 169 -6.24 -4.69 -9.43
C ALA A 169 -6.42 -5.29 -10.83
N PHE A 170 -5.53 -6.20 -11.25
CA PHE A 170 -5.70 -6.93 -12.50
C PHE A 170 -6.88 -7.89 -12.45
N VAL A 171 -7.02 -8.68 -11.39
CA VAL A 171 -8.20 -9.57 -11.18
C VAL A 171 -9.50 -8.76 -11.21
N TYR A 172 -9.55 -7.61 -10.53
CA TYR A 172 -10.71 -6.72 -10.58
C TYR A 172 -11.02 -6.25 -12.01
N SER A 173 -10.00 -5.88 -12.78
CA SER A 173 -10.17 -5.44 -14.16
C SER A 173 -10.72 -6.54 -15.09
N LEU A 174 -10.34 -7.81 -14.85
CA LEU A 174 -10.87 -8.98 -15.54
C LEU A 174 -12.37 -9.20 -15.19
N TYR A 175 -12.74 -9.04 -13.92
CA TYR A 175 -14.13 -9.16 -13.49
C TYR A 175 -15.03 -8.11 -14.11
N LEU A 176 -14.53 -6.90 -14.37
CA LEU A 176 -15.31 -5.84 -15.03
C LEU A 176 -15.73 -6.18 -16.47
N GLN A 177 -15.06 -7.13 -17.14
CA GLN A 177 -15.37 -7.49 -18.53
C GLN A 177 -16.58 -8.44 -18.67
N GLN A 178 -17.11 -8.98 -17.58
CA GLN A 178 -18.29 -9.86 -17.54
C GLN A 178 -18.20 -11.05 -18.52
N ASN A 179 -17.01 -11.64 -18.67
CA ASN A 179 -16.73 -12.74 -19.59
C ASN A 179 -16.21 -13.95 -18.82
N VAL A 180 -16.84 -15.11 -19.01
CA VAL A 180 -16.51 -16.36 -18.31
C VAL A 180 -15.05 -16.78 -18.53
N LYS A 181 -14.51 -16.63 -19.76
CA LYS A 181 -13.11 -16.96 -20.04
C LYS A 181 -12.16 -16.07 -19.21
N LEU A 182 -12.49 -14.80 -19.01
CA LEU A 182 -11.72 -13.87 -18.20
C LEU A 182 -11.87 -14.13 -16.70
N TYR A 183 -12.95 -14.73 -16.25
CA TYR A 183 -13.09 -15.23 -14.87
C TYR A 183 -12.18 -16.40 -14.60
N VAL A 184 -12.01 -17.33 -15.56
CA VAL A 184 -11.03 -18.42 -15.46
C VAL A 184 -9.60 -17.83 -15.40
N LEU A 185 -9.30 -16.86 -16.26
CA LEU A 185 -8.02 -16.14 -16.23
C LEU A 185 -7.79 -15.45 -14.88
N ALA A 186 -8.81 -14.84 -14.28
CA ALA A 186 -8.72 -14.22 -12.95
C ALA A 186 -8.35 -15.26 -11.88
N GLY A 187 -8.98 -16.44 -11.90
CA GLY A 187 -8.62 -17.56 -11.04
C GLY A 187 -7.15 -17.97 -11.21
N PHE A 188 -6.71 -18.17 -12.45
CA PHE A 188 -5.31 -18.47 -12.76
C PHE A 188 -4.35 -17.37 -12.29
N THR A 189 -4.72 -16.10 -12.47
CA THR A 189 -3.95 -14.96 -11.96
C THR A 189 -3.77 -15.02 -10.45
N ILE A 190 -4.82 -15.35 -9.70
CA ILE A 190 -4.73 -15.49 -8.23
C ILE A 190 -3.73 -16.58 -7.85
N LEU A 191 -3.74 -17.70 -8.56
CA LEU A 191 -2.83 -18.83 -8.31
C LEU A 191 -1.37 -18.48 -8.57
N VAL A 192 -1.08 -17.91 -9.74
CA VAL A 192 0.27 -17.47 -10.12
C VAL A 192 0.77 -16.41 -9.13
N SER A 193 -0.10 -15.49 -8.76
CA SER A 193 0.27 -14.45 -7.81
C SER A 193 0.58 -14.99 -6.42
N PHE A 194 -0.21 -15.93 -5.94
CA PHE A 194 0.05 -16.57 -4.67
C PHE A 194 1.41 -17.29 -4.68
N PHE A 195 1.72 -18.00 -5.77
CA PHE A 195 3.03 -18.64 -5.94
C PHE A 195 4.18 -17.62 -5.90
N VAL A 196 4.08 -16.49 -6.62
CA VAL A 196 5.11 -15.43 -6.58
C VAL A 196 5.22 -14.81 -5.17
N ILE A 197 4.11 -14.61 -4.46
CA ILE A 197 4.11 -14.12 -3.08
C ILE A 197 4.83 -15.12 -2.14
N LEU A 198 4.63 -16.42 -2.33
CA LEU A 198 5.38 -17.46 -1.59
C LEU A 198 6.89 -17.31 -1.78
N LEU A 199 7.35 -17.02 -3.00
CA LEU A 199 8.77 -16.79 -3.31
C LEU A 199 9.35 -15.53 -2.63
N THR A 200 8.52 -14.56 -2.25
CA THR A 200 8.98 -13.42 -1.45
C THR A 200 9.24 -13.79 0.02
N GLY A 201 8.72 -14.90 0.51
CA GLY A 201 8.81 -15.32 1.91
C GLY A 201 8.09 -14.41 2.90
N THR A 202 7.13 -13.59 2.45
CA THR A 202 6.44 -12.59 3.29
C THR A 202 5.15 -13.15 3.88
N ARG A 203 5.21 -13.59 5.16
CA ARG A 203 4.10 -14.28 5.88
C ARG A 203 2.78 -13.49 5.84
N ALA A 204 2.82 -12.18 6.13
CA ALA A 204 1.63 -11.33 6.12
C ALA A 204 0.98 -11.27 4.73
N ALA A 205 1.78 -11.16 3.66
CA ALA A 205 1.26 -11.13 2.29
C ALA A 205 0.59 -12.45 1.89
N MET A 206 1.15 -13.59 2.29
CA MET A 206 0.58 -14.91 2.00
C MET A 206 -0.85 -15.06 2.50
N GLY A 207 -1.09 -14.72 3.77
CA GLY A 207 -2.42 -14.85 4.38
C GLY A 207 -3.41 -13.80 3.88
N LEU A 208 -3.00 -12.54 3.90
CA LEU A 208 -3.89 -11.41 3.57
C LEU A 208 -4.26 -11.34 2.09
N TYR A 209 -3.33 -11.72 1.20
CA TYR A 209 -3.63 -11.79 -0.24
C TYR A 209 -4.74 -12.79 -0.55
N LEU A 210 -4.63 -14.03 -0.04
CA LEU A 210 -5.66 -15.06 -0.26
C LEU A 210 -7.00 -14.65 0.33
N LEU A 211 -6.99 -14.13 1.57
CA LEU A 211 -8.19 -13.66 2.22
C LEU A 211 -8.94 -12.62 1.36
N LEU A 212 -8.23 -11.60 0.89
CA LEU A 212 -8.87 -10.54 0.11
C LEU A 212 -9.17 -10.95 -1.33
N ALA A 213 -8.41 -11.86 -1.93
CA ALA A 213 -8.76 -12.47 -3.20
C ALA A 213 -10.09 -13.24 -3.11
N ILE A 214 -10.29 -14.03 -2.04
CA ILE A 214 -11.54 -14.75 -1.76
C ILE A 214 -12.68 -13.73 -1.55
N VAL A 215 -12.49 -12.75 -0.66
CA VAL A 215 -13.53 -11.75 -0.37
C VAL A 215 -13.94 -10.99 -1.63
N MET A 216 -12.98 -10.54 -2.43
CA MET A 216 -13.25 -9.83 -3.69
C MET A 216 -13.99 -10.71 -4.69
N THR A 217 -13.60 -11.99 -4.81
CA THR A 217 -14.24 -12.96 -5.69
C THR A 217 -15.68 -13.23 -5.24
N LEU A 218 -15.90 -13.50 -3.95
CA LEU A 218 -17.23 -13.71 -3.38
C LEU A 218 -18.12 -12.48 -3.54
N TYR A 219 -17.57 -11.28 -3.30
CA TYR A 219 -18.31 -10.03 -3.51
C TYR A 219 -18.75 -9.85 -4.97
N HIS A 220 -17.88 -10.21 -5.92
CA HIS A 220 -18.18 -10.11 -7.34
C HIS A 220 -19.23 -11.17 -7.74
N PHE A 221 -19.04 -12.42 -7.30
CA PHE A 221 -19.87 -13.57 -7.67
C PHE A 221 -21.13 -13.76 -6.80
N ARG A 222 -21.39 -12.93 -5.79
CA ARG A 222 -22.60 -13.04 -4.95
C ARG A 222 -23.92 -13.10 -5.73
N ARG A 223 -23.91 -12.76 -7.02
CA ARG A 223 -25.05 -12.84 -7.96
C ARG A 223 -24.88 -13.93 -9.01
N ILE A 224 -23.80 -14.71 -8.97
CA ILE A 224 -23.43 -15.72 -9.96
C ILE A 224 -23.35 -17.08 -9.28
N HIS A 225 -23.64 -18.13 -10.03
CA HIS A 225 -23.87 -19.50 -9.58
C HIS A 225 -22.93 -20.02 -8.49
N LEU A 226 -23.50 -20.60 -7.43
CA LEU A 226 -22.84 -21.29 -6.32
C LEU A 226 -21.78 -22.30 -6.78
N LYS A 227 -22.02 -23.00 -7.92
CA LYS A 227 -21.07 -23.96 -8.51
C LYS A 227 -19.70 -23.34 -8.84
N SER A 228 -19.67 -22.16 -9.46
CA SER A 228 -18.40 -21.48 -9.82
C SER A 228 -17.62 -21.05 -8.58
N THR A 229 -18.33 -20.59 -7.55
CA THR A 229 -17.71 -20.23 -6.25
C THR A 229 -17.10 -21.46 -5.57
N LEU A 230 -17.82 -22.58 -5.55
CA LEU A 230 -17.32 -23.83 -4.98
C LEU A 230 -16.09 -24.37 -5.73
N ILE A 231 -16.11 -24.35 -7.06
CA ILE A 231 -14.95 -24.75 -7.88
C ILE A 231 -13.73 -23.86 -7.53
N PHE A 232 -13.92 -22.55 -7.46
CA PHE A 232 -12.83 -21.63 -7.09
C PHE A 232 -12.29 -21.92 -5.70
N LEU A 233 -13.14 -22.12 -4.70
CA LEU A 233 -12.73 -22.45 -3.33
C LEU A 233 -11.99 -23.81 -3.27
N CYS A 234 -12.45 -24.82 -4.03
CA CYS A 234 -11.76 -26.11 -4.13
C CYS A 234 -10.36 -25.98 -4.75
N ILE A 235 -10.21 -25.14 -5.78
CA ILE A 235 -8.91 -24.88 -6.41
C ILE A 235 -7.97 -24.19 -5.40
N VAL A 236 -8.44 -23.15 -4.71
CA VAL A 236 -7.64 -22.45 -3.68
C VAL A 236 -7.25 -23.42 -2.56
N ALA A 237 -8.19 -24.23 -2.07
CA ALA A 237 -7.90 -25.24 -1.05
C ALA A 237 -6.86 -26.27 -1.53
N GLY A 238 -6.97 -26.75 -2.77
CA GLY A 238 -6.00 -27.67 -3.36
C GLY A 238 -4.59 -27.11 -3.38
N ILE A 239 -4.42 -25.84 -3.72
CA ILE A 239 -3.12 -25.17 -3.73
C ILE A 239 -2.56 -24.98 -2.33
N VAL A 240 -3.39 -24.58 -1.38
CA VAL A 240 -2.98 -24.47 0.03
C VAL A 240 -2.49 -25.85 0.51
N VAL A 241 -3.19 -26.93 0.19
CA VAL A 241 -2.80 -28.30 0.55
C VAL A 241 -1.47 -28.69 -0.08
N VAL A 242 -1.29 -28.47 -1.38
CA VAL A 242 -0.04 -28.81 -2.09
C VAL A 242 1.14 -27.96 -1.57
N SER A 243 0.91 -26.67 -1.29
CA SER A 243 1.94 -25.77 -0.79
C SER A 243 2.18 -25.91 0.73
N TYR A 244 1.35 -26.66 1.43
CA TYR A 244 1.38 -26.70 2.91
C TYR A 244 2.73 -27.21 3.43
N LYS A 245 3.13 -28.43 3.04
CA LYS A 245 4.38 -29.02 3.53
C LYS A 245 5.63 -28.25 3.11
N PRO A 246 5.84 -27.89 1.81
CA PRO A 246 7.08 -27.29 1.38
C PRO A 246 7.22 -25.80 1.75
N LEU A 247 6.13 -25.05 1.88
CA LEU A 247 6.20 -23.58 1.95
C LEU A 247 5.48 -22.99 3.15
N ILE A 248 4.33 -23.55 3.58
CA ILE A 248 3.48 -22.97 4.62
C ILE A 248 3.88 -23.49 6.01
N SER A 249 3.99 -24.82 6.15
CA SER A 249 4.30 -25.46 7.44
C SER A 249 5.61 -24.94 8.07
N PRO A 250 6.73 -24.77 7.34
CA PRO A 250 7.94 -24.20 7.92
C PRO A 250 7.74 -22.78 8.49
N LYS A 251 6.87 -21.99 7.86
CA LYS A 251 6.55 -20.63 8.32
C LYS A 251 5.67 -20.62 9.56
N ILE A 252 4.75 -21.58 9.68
CA ILE A 252 3.93 -21.76 10.91
C ILE A 252 4.84 -22.20 12.05
N MET A 253 5.66 -23.21 11.86
CA MET A 253 6.61 -23.69 12.87
C MET A 253 7.58 -22.59 13.30
N GLN A 254 8.13 -21.82 12.34
CA GLN A 254 8.96 -20.66 12.66
C GLN A 254 8.21 -19.66 13.52
N THR A 255 6.94 -19.36 13.23
CA THR A 255 6.13 -18.43 14.01
C THR A 255 5.87 -18.92 15.43
N GLN A 256 5.59 -20.22 15.60
CA GLN A 256 5.42 -20.85 16.92
C GLN A 256 6.71 -20.76 17.73
N THR A 257 7.85 -21.15 17.16
CA THR A 257 9.16 -21.06 17.82
C THR A 257 9.52 -19.63 18.21
N GLU A 258 9.23 -18.64 17.33
CA GLU A 258 9.46 -17.23 17.62
C GLU A 258 8.59 -16.73 18.79
N LEU A 259 7.34 -17.20 18.90
CA LEU A 259 6.42 -16.87 20.00
C LEU A 259 6.91 -17.49 21.32
N GLU A 260 7.23 -18.77 21.32
CA GLU A 260 7.79 -19.46 22.49
C GLU A 260 9.09 -18.82 22.98
N ASN A 261 9.96 -18.38 22.07
CA ASN A 261 11.17 -17.64 22.42
C ASN A 261 10.85 -16.30 23.10
N TYR A 262 9.86 -15.57 22.60
CA TYR A 262 9.45 -14.31 23.18
C TYR A 262 8.86 -14.49 24.58
N GLU A 263 8.03 -15.52 24.80
CA GLU A 263 7.49 -15.88 26.13
C GLU A 263 8.59 -16.23 27.13
N LYS A 264 9.70 -16.78 26.68
CA LYS A 264 10.91 -17.07 27.48
C LYS A 264 11.82 -15.84 27.68
N GLY A 265 11.39 -14.65 27.25
CA GLY A 265 12.15 -13.40 27.37
C GLY A 265 13.21 -13.18 26.28
N ASN A 266 13.24 -14.00 25.23
CA ASN A 266 14.14 -13.82 24.10
C ASN A 266 13.41 -13.10 22.94
N ASP A 267 13.65 -11.80 22.82
CA ASP A 267 13.06 -10.94 21.79
C ASP A 267 13.89 -10.87 20.49
N ARG A 268 15.02 -11.63 20.39
CA ARG A 268 15.94 -11.59 19.24
C ARG A 268 15.46 -12.41 18.05
N THR A 269 14.15 -12.46 17.83
CA THR A 269 13.52 -13.10 16.69
C THR A 269 12.78 -12.05 15.85
N SER A 270 12.36 -12.39 14.63
CA SER A 270 11.62 -11.43 13.78
C SER A 270 10.30 -10.98 14.39
N LEU A 271 9.58 -11.87 15.07
CA LEU A 271 8.31 -11.56 15.71
C LEU A 271 8.54 -10.91 17.08
N GLY A 272 9.48 -11.44 17.87
CA GLY A 272 9.84 -10.90 19.18
C GLY A 272 10.31 -9.44 19.10
N ALA A 273 11.19 -9.12 18.14
CA ALA A 273 11.62 -7.76 17.90
C ALA A 273 10.45 -6.81 17.59
N ARG A 274 9.43 -7.27 16.83
CA ARG A 274 8.23 -6.47 16.57
C ARG A 274 7.43 -6.21 17.81
N PHE A 275 7.22 -7.21 18.67
CA PHE A 275 6.52 -7.02 19.94
C PHE A 275 7.25 -6.03 20.85
N SER A 276 8.57 -6.13 20.95
CA SER A 276 9.38 -5.17 21.69
C SER A 276 9.27 -3.76 21.11
N MET A 277 9.35 -3.60 19.78
CA MET A 277 9.16 -2.32 19.09
C MET A 277 7.77 -1.73 19.32
N TRP A 278 6.71 -2.55 19.25
CA TRP A 278 5.34 -2.10 19.43
C TRP A 278 5.08 -1.66 20.88
N THR A 279 5.56 -2.44 21.86
CA THR A 279 5.49 -2.06 23.27
C THR A 279 6.18 -0.73 23.51
N ILE A 280 7.42 -0.59 23.07
CA ILE A 280 8.19 0.65 23.21
C ILE A 280 7.52 1.81 22.47
N GLY A 281 7.02 1.59 21.24
CA GLY A 281 6.34 2.63 20.47
C GLY A 281 5.07 3.16 21.15
N ILE A 282 4.27 2.28 21.73
CA ILE A 282 3.07 2.67 22.50
C ILE A 282 3.47 3.47 23.74
N GLN A 283 4.47 3.02 24.51
CA GLN A 283 4.92 3.72 25.71
C GLN A 283 5.54 5.10 25.37
N ASN A 284 6.28 5.20 24.26
CA ASN A 284 6.77 6.48 23.76
C ASN A 284 5.64 7.45 23.42
N GLY A 285 4.60 6.97 22.72
CA GLY A 285 3.43 7.80 22.37
C GLY A 285 2.66 8.27 23.59
N LEU A 286 2.55 7.44 24.63
CA LEU A 286 1.94 7.83 25.92
C LEU A 286 2.77 8.89 26.65
N ALA A 287 4.09 8.78 26.63
CA ALA A 287 5.00 9.75 27.25
C ALA A 287 5.07 11.09 26.50
N HIS A 288 4.89 11.05 25.16
CA HIS A 288 4.99 12.22 24.29
C HIS A 288 3.73 12.39 23.42
N PRO A 289 2.57 12.74 24.00
CA PRO A 289 1.27 12.73 23.29
C PRO A 289 1.16 13.76 22.16
N LEU A 290 2.03 14.79 22.14
CA LEU A 290 2.08 15.79 21.06
C LEU A 290 3.14 15.50 20.00
N GLY A 291 3.91 14.42 20.17
CA GLY A 291 5.01 14.02 19.30
C GLY A 291 6.38 14.36 19.89
N GLN A 292 7.42 13.87 19.22
CA GLN A 292 8.82 14.01 19.65
C GLN A 292 9.77 13.85 18.46
N SER A 293 11.03 14.20 18.64
CA SER A 293 12.13 13.92 17.71
C SER A 293 12.53 12.43 17.74
N VAL A 294 13.33 12.01 16.76
CA VAL A 294 13.89 10.63 16.74
C VAL A 294 14.88 10.43 17.87
N GLU A 295 15.63 11.46 18.20
CA GLU A 295 16.66 11.49 19.26
C GLU A 295 16.01 11.40 20.66
N GLU A 296 14.92 12.14 20.87
CA GLU A 296 14.13 12.06 22.11
C GLU A 296 13.53 10.66 22.27
N ARG A 297 12.97 10.08 21.20
CA ARG A 297 12.46 8.70 21.20
C ARG A 297 13.55 7.69 21.58
N GLU A 298 14.75 7.82 21.02
CA GLU A 298 15.88 6.96 21.35
C GLU A 298 16.29 7.11 22.82
N THR A 299 16.46 8.35 23.28
CA THR A 299 16.91 8.65 24.66
C THR A 299 15.92 8.14 25.68
N TRP A 300 14.63 8.37 25.44
CA TRP A 300 13.56 7.87 26.30
C TRP A 300 13.56 6.33 26.32
N THR A 301 13.67 5.69 25.16
CA THR A 301 13.70 4.23 25.02
C THR A 301 14.85 3.61 25.79
N LYS A 302 16.07 4.19 25.69
CA LYS A 302 17.24 3.72 26.47
C LYS A 302 16.97 3.75 27.96
N LYS A 303 16.45 4.87 28.48
CA LYS A 303 16.11 5.01 29.91
C LYS A 303 15.03 4.00 30.32
N TYR A 304 14.00 3.82 29.53
CA TYR A 304 12.89 2.88 29.82
C TYR A 304 13.41 1.44 29.92
N ILE A 305 14.26 1.01 29.01
CA ILE A 305 14.86 -0.33 29.02
C ILE A 305 15.77 -0.52 30.24
N GLN A 306 16.63 0.48 30.56
CA GLN A 306 17.51 0.44 31.72
C GLN A 306 16.74 0.37 33.05
N ASN A 307 15.58 0.98 33.13
CA ASN A 307 14.72 1.06 34.31
C ASN A 307 13.83 -0.18 34.53
N GLY A 308 14.28 -1.36 34.13
CA GLY A 308 13.62 -2.62 34.47
C GLY A 308 12.98 -3.37 33.30
N HIS A 309 13.24 -2.97 32.05
CA HIS A 309 12.68 -3.64 30.88
C HIS A 309 13.76 -4.17 29.90
N PRO A 310 14.82 -4.89 30.39
CA PRO A 310 15.93 -5.33 29.56
C PRO A 310 15.52 -6.32 28.46
N HIS A 311 14.39 -7.02 28.63
CA HIS A 311 13.83 -7.94 27.65
C HIS A 311 13.28 -7.26 26.37
N LEU A 312 13.21 -5.92 26.35
CA LEU A 312 12.80 -5.13 25.18
C LEU A 312 14.00 -4.53 24.42
N ALA A 313 15.23 -4.96 24.71
CA ALA A 313 16.44 -4.34 24.20
C ALA A 313 16.58 -4.40 22.67
N THR A 314 16.00 -5.40 22.01
CA THR A 314 16.03 -5.51 20.53
C THR A 314 15.31 -4.35 19.84
N ALA A 315 14.38 -3.66 20.50
CA ALA A 315 13.75 -2.46 19.97
C ALA A 315 14.76 -1.34 19.63
N LEU A 316 15.87 -1.23 20.39
CA LEU A 316 16.92 -0.21 20.14
C LEU A 316 17.58 -0.32 18.76
N VAL A 317 17.61 -1.52 18.17
CA VAL A 317 18.16 -1.75 16.83
C VAL A 317 17.35 -1.00 15.78
N TYR A 318 16.05 -0.88 15.97
CA TYR A 318 15.09 -0.37 14.98
C TYR A 318 14.55 1.02 15.29
N ILE A 319 14.78 1.53 16.52
CA ILE A 319 14.18 2.77 17.01
C ILE A 319 14.50 4.00 16.14
N LYS A 320 15.63 3.99 15.45
CA LYS A 320 16.08 5.04 14.52
C LYS A 320 15.64 4.80 13.07
N VAL A 321 14.99 3.67 12.78
CA VAL A 321 14.53 3.32 11.44
C VAL A 321 13.01 3.39 11.37
N HIS A 322 12.31 2.37 11.83
CA HIS A 322 10.84 2.36 11.99
C HIS A 322 10.38 1.15 12.83
N LEU A 323 9.17 1.23 13.39
CA LEU A 323 8.65 0.25 14.35
C LEU A 323 7.84 -0.88 13.71
N HIS A 324 7.91 -1.07 12.39
CA HIS A 324 7.18 -2.10 11.63
C HIS A 324 5.66 -2.15 11.95
N ASN A 325 5.05 -1.00 12.18
CA ASN A 325 3.61 -0.81 12.29
C ASN A 325 3.29 0.67 12.04
N GLU A 326 2.51 0.97 11.02
CA GLU A 326 2.20 2.32 10.57
C GLU A 326 1.54 3.17 11.68
N PHE A 327 0.65 2.56 12.46
CA PHE A 327 -0.10 3.25 13.51
C PHE A 327 0.79 3.56 14.72
N ILE A 328 1.59 2.58 15.14
CA ILE A 328 2.50 2.73 16.28
C ILE A 328 3.63 3.68 15.93
N GLU A 329 4.15 3.63 14.69
CA GLU A 329 5.17 4.56 14.21
C GLU A 329 4.66 6.00 14.27
N LYS A 330 3.45 6.25 13.72
CA LYS A 330 2.81 7.57 13.77
C LYS A 330 2.55 8.05 15.20
N TYR A 331 2.04 7.16 16.05
CA TYR A 331 1.79 7.48 17.45
C TYR A 331 3.07 7.78 18.22
N SER A 332 4.12 7.00 18.00
CA SER A 332 5.41 7.15 18.68
C SER A 332 6.12 8.46 18.37
N LEU A 333 6.09 8.94 17.11
CA LEU A 333 6.80 10.16 16.70
C LEU A 333 5.92 11.38 16.59
N GLN A 334 4.68 11.22 16.14
CA GLN A 334 3.78 12.33 15.87
C GLN A 334 2.64 12.43 16.89
N GLY A 335 2.66 11.57 17.92
CA GLY A 335 1.70 11.59 19.02
C GLY A 335 0.26 11.34 18.59
N ILE A 336 -0.69 11.84 19.38
CA ILE A 336 -2.12 11.79 19.11
C ILE A 336 -2.48 12.45 17.76
N PRO A 337 -1.93 13.64 17.38
CA PRO A 337 -2.20 14.22 16.08
C PRO A 337 -1.84 13.30 14.92
N GLY A 338 -0.69 12.60 14.99
CA GLY A 338 -0.25 11.63 14.00
C GLY A 338 -1.22 10.48 13.81
N LEU A 339 -1.58 9.86 14.92
CA LEU A 339 -2.54 8.74 14.94
C LEU A 339 -3.93 9.18 14.45
N ALA A 340 -4.42 10.35 14.90
CA ALA A 340 -5.73 10.87 14.53
C ALA A 340 -5.84 11.15 13.02
N ILE A 341 -4.83 11.76 12.41
CA ILE A 341 -4.81 12.04 10.97
C ILE A 341 -4.68 10.74 10.16
N LEU A 342 -3.90 9.76 10.63
CA LEU A 342 -3.83 8.44 9.98
C LEU A 342 -5.18 7.71 10.03
N LEU A 343 -5.84 7.71 11.18
CA LEU A 343 -7.19 7.13 11.32
C LEU A 343 -8.21 7.86 10.43
N PHE A 344 -8.16 9.19 10.40
CA PHE A 344 -9.00 9.99 9.50
C PHE A 344 -8.77 9.64 8.02
N PHE A 345 -7.52 9.41 7.62
CA PHE A 345 -7.18 8.97 6.27
C PHE A 345 -7.87 7.62 5.95
N PHE A 346 -7.69 6.60 6.77
CA PHE A 346 -8.32 5.30 6.53
C PHE A 346 -9.85 5.37 6.53
N MET A 347 -10.44 6.03 7.53
CA MET A 347 -11.90 6.18 7.63
C MET A 347 -12.49 6.94 6.44
N SER A 348 -11.85 8.03 6.00
CA SER A 348 -12.31 8.84 4.88
C SER A 348 -12.23 8.07 3.56
N MET A 349 -11.12 7.40 3.30
CA MET A 349 -10.90 6.64 2.08
C MET A 349 -11.82 5.42 1.98
N ILE A 350 -11.97 4.66 3.07
CA ILE A 350 -12.89 3.51 3.15
C ILE A 350 -14.35 4.01 3.05
N GLY A 351 -14.70 5.08 3.75
CA GLY A 351 -16.03 5.69 3.67
C GLY A 351 -16.37 6.17 2.25
N TYR A 352 -15.39 6.74 1.54
CA TYR A 352 -15.56 7.10 0.13
C TYR A 352 -15.77 5.85 -0.73
N ALA A 353 -14.98 4.80 -0.53
CA ALA A 353 -15.07 3.55 -1.30
C ALA A 353 -16.45 2.88 -1.10
N ILE A 354 -16.97 2.81 0.13
CA ILE A 354 -18.30 2.28 0.44
C ILE A 354 -19.40 3.12 -0.24
N ARG A 355 -19.36 4.43 -0.04
CA ARG A 355 -20.38 5.36 -0.53
C ARG A 355 -20.50 5.34 -2.06
N ASN A 356 -19.37 5.22 -2.74
CA ASN A 356 -19.29 5.22 -4.20
C ASN A 356 -19.22 3.80 -4.81
N LYS A 357 -19.39 2.75 -4.00
CA LYS A 357 -19.32 1.33 -4.42
C LYS A 357 -18.03 1.01 -5.21
N ASN A 358 -16.93 1.60 -4.81
CA ASN A 358 -15.62 1.45 -5.46
C ASN A 358 -14.86 0.28 -4.84
N ALA A 359 -15.07 -0.92 -5.38
CA ALA A 359 -14.47 -2.14 -4.86
C ALA A 359 -12.94 -2.17 -5.02
N LEU A 360 -12.39 -1.54 -6.07
CA LEU A 360 -10.94 -1.45 -6.26
C LEU A 360 -10.27 -0.63 -5.15
N LEU A 361 -10.81 0.57 -4.88
CA LEU A 361 -10.31 1.42 -3.80
C LEU A 361 -10.47 0.73 -2.44
N MET A 362 -11.60 0.07 -2.20
CA MET A 362 -11.84 -0.68 -0.97
C MET A 362 -10.78 -1.76 -0.76
N THR A 363 -10.53 -2.59 -1.77
CA THR A 363 -9.53 -3.67 -1.69
C THR A 363 -8.12 -3.11 -1.44
N ALA A 364 -7.72 -2.06 -2.16
CA ALA A 364 -6.42 -1.42 -1.98
C ALA A 364 -6.27 -0.81 -0.58
N MET A 365 -7.32 -0.15 -0.06
CA MET A 365 -7.33 0.43 1.28
C MET A 365 -7.29 -0.63 2.39
N LEU A 366 -8.03 -1.73 2.23
CA LEU A 366 -7.99 -2.84 3.20
C LEU A 366 -6.60 -3.49 3.23
N LEU A 367 -5.96 -3.71 2.06
CA LEU A 367 -4.59 -4.22 2.02
C LEU A 367 -3.60 -3.24 2.66
N LEU A 368 -3.67 -1.95 2.33
CA LEU A 368 -2.80 -0.94 2.93
C LEU A 368 -2.96 -0.90 4.45
N LEU A 369 -4.20 -0.95 4.96
CA LEU A 369 -4.49 -0.98 6.39
C LEU A 369 -3.92 -2.23 7.06
N LEU A 370 -4.21 -3.41 6.53
CA LEU A 370 -3.79 -4.68 7.12
C LEU A 370 -2.27 -4.88 7.06
N TYR A 371 -1.63 -4.50 5.96
CA TYR A 371 -0.17 -4.51 5.86
C TYR A 371 0.48 -3.43 6.75
N GLY A 372 -0.17 -2.28 6.91
CA GLY A 372 0.24 -1.22 7.83
C GLY A 372 0.27 -1.65 9.31
N LEU A 373 -0.46 -2.71 9.68
CA LEU A 373 -0.34 -3.33 11.02
C LEU A 373 0.96 -4.13 11.20
N THR A 374 1.65 -4.46 10.10
CA THR A 374 2.85 -5.32 10.13
C THR A 374 4.10 -4.65 9.58
N ASP A 375 3.96 -3.45 8.96
CA ASP A 375 5.06 -2.68 8.41
C ASP A 375 4.68 -1.19 8.25
N VAL A 376 5.66 -0.34 7.89
CA VAL A 376 5.45 1.09 7.62
C VAL A 376 5.53 1.32 6.11
N ILE A 377 4.37 1.37 5.45
CA ILE A 377 4.28 1.39 3.99
C ILE A 377 4.31 2.81 3.44
N LEU A 378 3.67 3.75 4.16
CA LEU A 378 3.57 5.15 3.71
C LEU A 378 4.88 5.94 3.77
N LEU A 379 5.94 5.35 4.34
CA LEU A 379 7.31 5.88 4.25
C LEU A 379 8.11 5.25 3.10
N SER A 380 7.70 4.07 2.57
CA SER A 380 8.35 3.47 1.41
C SER A 380 8.01 4.24 0.13
N SER A 381 9.01 4.86 -0.47
CA SER A 381 8.87 5.72 -1.65
C SER A 381 8.11 5.05 -2.79
N GLU A 382 8.46 3.82 -3.11
CA GLU A 382 7.96 3.05 -4.25
C GLU A 382 6.51 2.58 -4.01
N ALA A 383 6.25 2.05 -2.81
CA ALA A 383 4.90 1.64 -2.42
C ALA A 383 3.97 2.84 -2.33
N LEU A 384 4.42 3.95 -1.73
CA LEU A 384 3.65 5.17 -1.62
C LEU A 384 3.19 5.67 -3.00
N ILE A 385 4.12 5.79 -3.96
CA ILE A 385 3.80 6.22 -5.33
C ILE A 385 2.78 5.26 -5.96
N PHE A 386 2.99 3.95 -5.83
CA PHE A 386 2.08 2.95 -6.37
C PHE A 386 0.65 3.10 -5.81
N PHE A 387 0.52 3.19 -4.48
CA PHE A 387 -0.80 3.34 -3.85
C PHE A 387 -1.48 4.64 -4.27
N MET A 388 -0.75 5.76 -4.32
CA MET A 388 -1.32 7.05 -4.71
C MET A 388 -1.81 7.05 -6.16
N ILE A 389 -1.05 6.45 -7.08
CA ILE A 389 -1.47 6.28 -8.47
C ILE A 389 -2.71 5.39 -8.55
N LEU A 390 -2.72 4.26 -7.84
CA LEU A 390 -3.86 3.35 -7.85
C LEU A 390 -5.11 4.02 -7.27
N PHE A 391 -4.99 4.82 -6.21
CA PHE A 391 -6.11 5.60 -5.66
C PHE A 391 -6.65 6.60 -6.70
N ALA A 392 -5.77 7.34 -7.38
CA ALA A 392 -6.17 8.24 -8.45
C ALA A 392 -6.92 7.49 -9.56
N LEU A 393 -6.32 6.40 -10.08
CA LEU A 393 -6.90 5.58 -11.15
C LEU A 393 -8.14 4.78 -10.72
N SER A 394 -8.41 4.66 -9.42
CA SER A 394 -9.65 4.03 -8.93
C SER A 394 -10.86 4.96 -9.03
N THR A 395 -10.67 6.28 -9.05
CA THR A 395 -11.77 7.26 -8.99
C THR A 395 -12.76 7.20 -10.15
N PRO A 396 -12.38 6.90 -11.41
CA PRO A 396 -13.34 6.75 -12.50
C PRO A 396 -14.28 5.54 -12.35
N PHE A 397 -13.95 4.56 -11.49
CA PHE A 397 -14.86 3.44 -11.17
C PHE A 397 -15.94 3.80 -10.14
N SER A 398 -15.84 4.93 -9.50
CA SER A 398 -16.82 5.40 -8.51
C SER A 398 -18.18 5.65 -9.17
N GLN A 399 -19.23 5.05 -8.60
CA GLN A 399 -20.59 5.32 -9.04
C GLN A 399 -21.06 6.66 -8.45
N THR A 400 -21.09 7.69 -9.27
CA THR A 400 -21.72 8.95 -8.85
C THR A 400 -23.23 8.70 -8.76
N LYS A 401 -23.83 8.88 -7.56
CA LYS A 401 -25.29 9.01 -7.51
C LYS A 401 -25.65 10.23 -8.37
N GLN A 402 -26.34 10.00 -9.49
CA GLN A 402 -27.05 11.09 -10.14
C GLN A 402 -28.00 11.67 -9.09
N ARG A 403 -27.72 12.88 -8.66
CA ARG A 403 -28.64 13.72 -7.88
C ARG A 403 -29.52 14.49 -8.83
#